data_0447869a071afb516fb9f588f853152b
#
_entry.id   0447869a071afb516fb9f588f853152b
#
_cell.length_a   1.000
_cell.length_b   1.000
_cell.length_c   1.000
_cell.angle_alpha   90.00
_cell.angle_beta   90.00
_cell.angle_gamma   90.00
#
_symmetry.space_group_name_H-M   'P 1'
#
loop_
_entity.id
_entity.type
_entity.pdbx_description
1 polymer ?
#
loop_
_entity_poly.entity_id
_entity_poly.type
_entity_poly.pdbx_seq_one_letter_code
_entity_poly.pdbx_strand_id
1 'polypeptide(L)'
;MICKRLTSNEHPTFPKRAIITAGMPYGNKDLHFGHVGGMFIHADIFARFLRDRIGKENVIFLSGTDCYGSPIMESYRKLQEAGYQGSLEDYVRGNHVRQRKTLENYGISLDFFGASALGEAGTIHKRVSAKVFRTLYENGYIQKLSVPQFYDEEKKMFLNGRQVIGKCPIPGCTSDKAYADECSLGHQFLPSELINPISCLSNKKPVLKEVENW
;
A
#
# COMPACT_ATOMS: atom_id res chain seq x y z
N MET A 1 11.73 -19.63 -10.05
CA MET A 1 12.34 -19.52 -11.38
C MET A 1 13.85 -19.49 -11.19
N ILE A 2 14.56 -20.57 -11.54
CA ILE A 2 16.03 -20.65 -11.38
C ILE A 2 16.64 -19.83 -12.51
N CYS A 3 17.35 -18.78 -12.16
CA CYS A 3 18.12 -17.99 -13.13
C CYS A 3 19.23 -18.88 -13.72
N LYS A 4 19.06 -19.35 -14.96
CA LYS A 4 20.15 -20.03 -15.68
C LYS A 4 21.27 -19.04 -15.89
N ARG A 5 22.49 -19.37 -15.44
CA ARG A 5 23.67 -18.61 -15.85
C ARG A 5 23.83 -18.74 -17.36
N LEU A 6 23.87 -17.61 -18.05
CA LEU A 6 24.17 -17.56 -19.47
C LEU A 6 25.58 -18.07 -19.68
N THR A 7 25.80 -18.89 -20.71
CA THR A 7 27.13 -19.29 -21.13
C THR A 7 27.83 -18.10 -21.82
N SER A 8 29.14 -18.07 -21.89
CA SER A 8 29.94 -16.93 -22.42
C SER A 8 29.60 -16.51 -23.86
N ASN A 9 28.83 -17.32 -24.59
CA ASN A 9 28.44 -17.08 -25.99
C ASN A 9 26.94 -16.72 -26.15
N GLU A 10 26.18 -16.63 -25.06
CA GLU A 10 24.74 -16.25 -25.12
C GLU A 10 24.60 -14.75 -24.85
N HIS A 11 24.19 -13.98 -25.85
CA HIS A 11 23.81 -12.60 -25.67
C HIS A 11 22.41 -12.53 -25.03
N PRO A 12 22.20 -11.64 -24.04
CA PRO A 12 20.87 -11.49 -23.46
C PRO A 12 19.86 -11.02 -24.52
N THR A 13 18.74 -11.72 -24.62
CA THR A 13 17.61 -11.29 -25.46
C THR A 13 16.75 -10.30 -24.69
N PHE A 14 16.41 -9.19 -25.32
CA PHE A 14 15.54 -8.17 -24.75
C PHE A 14 14.08 -8.34 -25.22
N PRO A 15 13.09 -7.98 -24.40
CA PRO A 15 11.68 -7.98 -24.83
C PRO A 15 11.48 -6.92 -25.93
N LYS A 16 10.47 -7.12 -26.78
CA LYS A 16 10.07 -6.10 -27.77
C LYS A 16 9.47 -4.85 -27.12
N ARG A 17 8.78 -5.02 -26.01
CA ARG A 17 8.17 -3.95 -25.20
C ARG A 17 8.27 -4.28 -23.72
N ALA A 18 8.36 -3.26 -22.88
CA ALA A 18 8.43 -3.42 -21.43
C ALA A 18 7.57 -2.40 -20.70
N ILE A 19 6.94 -2.84 -19.62
CA ILE A 19 6.31 -1.97 -18.63
C ILE A 19 7.10 -2.13 -17.34
N ILE A 20 7.64 -1.02 -16.85
CA ILE A 20 8.33 -0.95 -15.56
C ILE A 20 7.40 -0.30 -14.56
N THR A 21 7.25 -0.91 -13.41
CA THR A 21 6.44 -0.36 -12.31
C THR A 21 7.33 -0.17 -11.07
N ALA A 22 7.19 0.96 -10.41
CA ALA A 22 7.66 1.14 -9.04
C ALA A 22 6.45 1.00 -8.08
N GLY A 23 6.70 0.53 -6.86
CA GLY A 23 5.67 0.45 -5.83
C GLY A 23 5.03 1.82 -5.58
N MET A 24 3.75 1.82 -5.20
CA MET A 24 3.01 3.03 -4.94
C MET A 24 3.11 3.40 -3.46
N PRO A 25 3.76 4.53 -3.08
CA PRO A 25 3.76 4.99 -1.71
C PRO A 25 2.37 5.45 -1.27
N TYR A 26 2.06 5.28 0.02
CA TYR A 26 0.81 5.81 0.59
C TYR A 26 0.74 7.33 0.52
N GLY A 27 -0.46 7.85 0.24
CA GLY A 27 -0.76 9.28 0.20
C GLY A 27 -0.89 9.94 1.58
N ASN A 28 -0.13 9.49 2.57
CA ASN A 28 -0.21 9.97 3.96
C ASN A 28 1.00 10.78 4.43
N LYS A 29 2.06 10.84 3.63
CA LYS A 29 3.31 11.55 3.98
C LYS A 29 4.18 11.80 2.76
N ASP A 30 5.22 12.60 2.94
CA ASP A 30 6.26 12.82 1.95
C ASP A 30 7.12 11.56 1.74
N LEU A 31 7.80 11.50 0.59
CA LEU A 31 8.74 10.43 0.32
C LEU A 31 9.99 10.59 1.20
N HIS A 32 10.44 9.49 1.76
CA HIS A 32 11.72 9.42 2.48
C HIS A 32 12.77 8.67 1.63
N PHE A 33 14.01 8.66 2.11
CA PHE A 33 15.13 8.05 1.42
C PHE A 33 14.87 6.59 0.98
N GLY A 34 14.19 5.78 1.82
CA GLY A 34 13.83 4.41 1.49
C GLY A 34 12.92 4.28 0.26
N HIS A 35 12.03 5.25 0.02
CA HIS A 35 11.23 5.27 -1.21
C HIS A 35 12.10 5.66 -2.42
N VAL A 36 12.84 6.76 -2.32
CA VAL A 36 13.60 7.29 -3.44
C VAL A 36 14.80 6.39 -3.77
N GLY A 37 15.68 6.15 -2.80
CA GLY A 37 16.89 5.38 -2.98
C GLY A 37 16.66 3.88 -3.08
N GLY A 38 15.73 3.33 -2.28
CA GLY A 38 15.47 1.89 -2.22
C GLY A 38 14.56 1.35 -3.33
N MET A 39 13.79 2.20 -4.00
CA MET A 39 12.81 1.75 -5.00
C MET A 39 12.86 2.56 -6.30
N PHE A 40 12.60 3.88 -6.26
CA PHE A 40 12.44 4.66 -7.48
C PHE A 40 13.71 4.77 -8.31
N ILE A 41 14.88 4.97 -7.68
CA ILE A 41 16.16 5.03 -8.39
C ILE A 41 16.47 3.71 -9.10
N HIS A 42 16.24 2.58 -8.44
CA HIS A 42 16.48 1.27 -9.06
C HIS A 42 15.57 1.03 -10.27
N ALA A 43 14.29 1.35 -10.14
CA ALA A 43 13.34 1.22 -11.24
C ALA A 43 13.66 2.18 -12.40
N ASP A 44 14.09 3.40 -12.10
CA ASP A 44 14.47 4.41 -13.11
C ASP A 44 15.74 3.99 -13.88
N ILE A 45 16.75 3.50 -13.18
CA ILE A 45 17.95 2.96 -13.80
C ILE A 45 17.59 1.83 -14.78
N PHE A 46 16.73 0.91 -14.34
CA PHE A 46 16.31 -0.21 -15.19
C PHE A 46 15.44 0.26 -16.37
N ALA A 47 14.55 1.22 -16.16
CA ALA A 47 13.76 1.80 -17.23
C ALA A 47 14.66 2.49 -18.29
N ARG A 48 15.64 3.29 -17.85
CA ARG A 48 16.61 3.93 -18.75
C ARG A 48 17.46 2.92 -19.50
N PHE A 49 17.94 1.89 -18.81
CA PHE A 49 18.67 0.80 -19.43
C PHE A 49 17.86 0.13 -20.54
N LEU A 50 16.61 -0.21 -20.30
CA LEU A 50 15.76 -0.82 -21.32
C LEU A 50 15.44 0.14 -22.46
N ARG A 51 15.18 1.43 -22.20
CA ARG A 51 14.99 2.45 -23.24
C ARG A 51 16.18 2.56 -24.17
N ASP A 52 17.39 2.42 -23.64
CA ASP A 52 18.62 2.41 -24.40
C ASP A 52 18.77 1.15 -25.29
N ARG A 53 18.22 0.00 -24.84
CA ARG A 53 18.34 -1.28 -25.55
C ARG A 53 17.24 -1.55 -26.58
N ILE A 54 16.01 -1.11 -26.31
CA ILE A 54 14.86 -1.46 -27.16
C ILE A 54 14.10 -0.24 -27.69
N GLY A 55 14.58 0.97 -27.43
CA GLY A 55 13.93 2.22 -27.83
C GLY A 55 12.99 2.77 -26.75
N LYS A 56 12.97 4.11 -26.62
CA LYS A 56 12.18 4.82 -25.60
C LYS A 56 10.68 4.54 -25.75
N GLU A 57 10.19 4.47 -26.98
CA GLU A 57 8.78 4.24 -27.34
C GLU A 57 8.28 2.85 -26.96
N ASN A 58 9.18 1.92 -26.68
CA ASN A 58 8.87 0.55 -26.32
C ASN A 58 8.92 0.28 -24.81
N VAL A 59 9.20 1.30 -23.99
CA VAL A 59 9.30 1.17 -22.53
C VAL A 59 8.44 2.22 -21.86
N ILE A 60 7.49 1.76 -21.04
CA ILE A 60 6.67 2.62 -20.19
C ILE A 60 7.11 2.42 -18.73
N PHE A 61 7.48 3.50 -18.05
CA PHE A 61 7.77 3.51 -16.62
C PHE A 61 6.70 4.27 -15.85
N LEU A 62 5.99 3.59 -14.96
CA LEU A 62 4.85 4.16 -14.25
C LEU A 62 4.86 3.82 -12.76
N SER A 63 4.26 4.70 -11.98
CA SER A 63 3.94 4.53 -10.57
C SER A 63 2.80 5.47 -10.18
N GLY A 64 2.60 5.66 -8.89
CA GLY A 64 1.56 6.55 -8.39
C GLY A 64 1.54 6.64 -6.88
N THR A 65 0.58 7.39 -6.37
CA THR A 65 0.26 7.46 -4.94
C THR A 65 -0.88 6.49 -4.63
N ASP A 66 -0.67 5.60 -3.66
CA ASP A 66 -1.75 4.81 -3.08
C ASP A 66 -2.58 5.70 -2.15
N CYS A 67 -3.86 5.87 -2.52
CA CYS A 67 -4.80 6.74 -1.82
C CYS A 67 -5.71 5.99 -0.84
N TYR A 68 -5.50 4.70 -0.64
CA TYR A 68 -6.35 3.86 0.21
C TYR A 68 -5.58 3.28 1.39
N GLY A 69 -6.33 2.83 2.39
CA GLY A 69 -5.78 2.10 3.52
C GLY A 69 -5.78 2.84 4.86
N SER A 70 -5.71 2.06 5.91
CA SER A 70 -5.75 2.53 7.30
C SER A 70 -4.62 3.50 7.69
N PRO A 71 -3.38 3.43 7.12
CA PRO A 71 -2.34 4.40 7.43
C PRO A 71 -2.72 5.84 7.05
N ILE A 72 -3.47 6.02 5.97
CA ILE A 72 -3.93 7.35 5.52
C ILE A 72 -4.97 7.89 6.48
N MET A 73 -5.97 7.06 6.84
CA MET A 73 -7.03 7.44 7.77
C MET A 73 -6.48 7.83 9.13
N GLU A 74 -5.54 7.07 9.66
CA GLU A 74 -4.92 7.35 10.96
C GLU A 74 -4.06 8.63 10.93
N SER A 75 -3.31 8.84 9.86
CA SER A 75 -2.53 10.07 9.69
C SER A 75 -3.43 11.30 9.55
N TYR A 76 -4.53 11.18 8.81
CA TYR A 76 -5.53 12.24 8.65
C TYR A 76 -6.24 12.56 9.97
N ARG A 77 -6.65 11.54 10.74
CA ARG A 77 -7.25 11.72 12.07
C ARG A 77 -6.35 12.52 13.01
N LYS A 78 -5.05 12.13 13.11
CA LYS A 78 -4.05 12.86 13.92
C LYS A 78 -3.87 14.30 13.45
N LEU A 79 -3.91 14.53 12.16
CA LEU A 79 -3.78 15.88 11.59
C LEU A 79 -5.01 16.74 11.93
N GLN A 80 -6.23 16.17 11.90
CA GLN A 80 -7.44 16.85 12.33
C GLN A 80 -7.40 17.20 13.82
N GLU A 81 -6.91 16.31 14.67
CA GLU A 81 -6.70 16.57 16.11
C GLU A 81 -5.69 17.71 16.34
N ALA A 82 -4.72 17.87 15.43
CA ALA A 82 -3.78 19.00 15.41
C ALA A 82 -4.33 20.29 14.77
N GLY A 83 -5.62 20.31 14.38
CA GLY A 83 -6.30 21.51 13.89
C GLY A 83 -6.43 21.62 12.37
N TYR A 84 -6.10 20.61 11.60
CA TYR A 84 -6.29 20.62 10.14
C TYR A 84 -7.78 20.61 9.77
N GLN A 85 -8.18 21.56 8.90
CA GLN A 85 -9.59 21.76 8.51
C GLN A 85 -9.90 21.27 7.08
N GLY A 86 -8.90 20.84 6.31
CA GLY A 86 -9.11 20.34 4.95
C GLY A 86 -9.77 18.96 4.92
N SER A 87 -10.34 18.59 3.80
CA SER A 87 -10.90 17.26 3.58
C SER A 87 -9.82 16.18 3.52
N LEU A 88 -10.21 14.91 3.65
CA LEU A 88 -9.33 13.76 3.41
C LEU A 88 -8.77 13.79 1.97
N GLU A 89 -9.60 14.17 1.00
CA GLU A 89 -9.17 14.29 -0.39
C GLU A 89 -8.09 15.36 -0.56
N ASP A 90 -8.25 16.54 0.07
CA ASP A 90 -7.26 17.63 0.03
C ASP A 90 -5.94 17.20 0.66
N TYR A 91 -6.01 16.48 1.79
CA TYR A 91 -4.84 15.93 2.44
C TYR A 91 -4.05 14.98 1.54
N VAL A 92 -4.73 13.99 0.94
CA VAL A 92 -4.12 13.02 0.03
C VAL A 92 -3.61 13.70 -1.25
N ARG A 93 -4.37 14.63 -1.81
CA ARG A 93 -3.98 15.43 -2.97
C ARG A 93 -2.70 16.24 -2.72
N GLY A 94 -2.61 16.88 -1.56
CA GLY A 94 -1.41 17.61 -1.15
C GLY A 94 -0.18 16.70 -1.07
N ASN A 95 -0.32 15.51 -0.48
CA ASN A 95 0.75 14.51 -0.43
C ASN A 95 1.14 14.02 -1.83
N HIS A 96 0.18 13.72 -2.69
CA HIS A 96 0.43 13.30 -4.08
C HIS A 96 1.27 14.33 -4.84
N VAL A 97 0.90 15.61 -4.74
CA VAL A 97 1.65 16.70 -5.40
C VAL A 97 3.09 16.78 -4.88
N ARG A 98 3.30 16.70 -3.56
CA ARG A 98 4.64 16.72 -2.98
C ARG A 98 5.48 15.50 -3.36
N GLN A 99 4.88 14.30 -3.35
CA GLN A 99 5.55 13.07 -3.78
C GLN A 99 6.01 13.18 -5.24
N ARG A 100 5.13 13.60 -6.13
CA ARG A 100 5.45 13.84 -7.54
C ARG A 100 6.61 14.83 -7.69
N LYS A 101 6.52 15.97 -7.01
CA LYS A 101 7.57 17.01 -7.05
C LYS A 101 8.92 16.50 -6.54
N THR A 102 8.92 15.66 -5.51
CA THR A 102 10.14 15.01 -5.01
C THR A 102 10.77 14.15 -6.10
N LEU A 103 10.00 13.29 -6.77
CA LEU A 103 10.51 12.42 -7.84
C LEU A 103 11.05 13.22 -9.03
N GLU A 104 10.35 14.30 -9.43
CA GLU A 104 10.81 15.22 -10.47
C GLU A 104 12.15 15.87 -10.09
N ASN A 105 12.32 16.30 -8.84
CA ASN A 105 13.58 16.91 -8.36
C ASN A 105 14.76 15.93 -8.36
N TYR A 106 14.50 14.63 -8.18
CA TYR A 106 15.50 13.57 -8.32
C TYR A 106 15.70 13.11 -9.76
N GLY A 107 15.00 13.71 -10.73
CA GLY A 107 15.12 13.37 -12.16
C GLY A 107 14.60 11.97 -12.49
N ILE A 108 13.70 11.40 -11.69
CA ILE A 108 13.07 10.10 -11.96
C ILE A 108 12.23 10.20 -13.23
N SER A 109 12.52 9.36 -14.23
CA SER A 109 11.98 9.47 -15.59
C SER A 109 10.65 8.74 -15.79
N LEU A 110 9.70 8.90 -14.85
CA LEU A 110 8.36 8.34 -14.97
C LEU A 110 7.62 8.91 -16.18
N ASP A 111 7.00 8.04 -16.97
CA ASP A 111 6.04 8.46 -18.02
C ASP A 111 4.67 8.81 -17.41
N PHE A 112 4.33 8.18 -16.29
CA PHE A 112 3.08 8.44 -15.59
C PHE A 112 3.24 8.27 -14.06
N PHE A 113 2.73 9.24 -13.31
CA PHE A 113 2.59 9.19 -11.85
C PHE A 113 1.15 9.56 -11.48
N GLY A 114 0.31 8.56 -11.30
CA GLY A 114 -1.12 8.71 -10.97
C GLY A 114 -1.40 8.71 -9.48
N ALA A 115 -2.69 8.81 -9.15
CA ALA A 115 -3.17 8.63 -7.78
C ALA A 115 -4.41 7.75 -7.79
N SER A 116 -4.42 6.68 -7.00
CA SER A 116 -5.43 5.61 -7.10
C SER A 116 -6.87 6.04 -6.79
N ALA A 117 -7.07 7.22 -6.16
CA ALA A 117 -8.41 7.76 -5.87
C ALA A 117 -8.66 9.17 -6.43
N LEU A 118 -7.70 9.81 -7.11
CA LEU A 118 -7.83 11.20 -7.56
C LEU A 118 -7.95 11.30 -9.07
N GLY A 119 -8.80 12.23 -9.53
CA GLY A 119 -8.96 12.58 -10.93
C GLY A 119 -9.30 11.38 -11.83
N GLU A 120 -8.86 11.45 -13.09
CA GLU A 120 -9.12 10.41 -14.08
C GLU A 120 -8.49 9.05 -13.70
N ALA A 121 -7.27 9.06 -13.17
CA ALA A 121 -6.59 7.85 -12.70
C ALA A 121 -7.42 7.12 -11.63
N GLY A 122 -7.99 7.84 -10.67
CA GLY A 122 -8.87 7.29 -9.65
C GLY A 122 -10.17 6.71 -10.23
N THR A 123 -10.76 7.37 -11.20
CA THR A 123 -11.96 6.87 -11.89
C THR A 123 -11.68 5.56 -12.64
N ILE A 124 -10.57 5.50 -13.37
CA ILE A 124 -10.13 4.30 -14.09
C ILE A 124 -9.81 3.19 -13.10
N HIS A 125 -9.05 3.47 -12.05
CA HIS A 125 -8.69 2.51 -11.01
C HIS A 125 -9.93 1.88 -10.38
N LYS A 126 -10.91 2.67 -9.94
CA LYS A 126 -12.17 2.18 -9.36
C LYS A 126 -12.91 1.23 -10.30
N ARG A 127 -13.02 1.60 -11.58
CA ARG A 127 -13.69 0.78 -12.60
C ARG A 127 -12.95 -0.54 -12.86
N VAL A 128 -11.63 -0.48 -13.01
CA VAL A 128 -10.81 -1.65 -13.31
C VAL A 128 -10.75 -2.61 -12.11
N SER A 129 -10.56 -2.09 -10.89
CA SER A 129 -10.55 -2.90 -9.67
C SER A 129 -11.88 -3.64 -9.46
N ALA A 130 -13.01 -2.95 -9.67
CA ALA A 130 -14.33 -3.57 -9.59
C ALA A 130 -14.52 -4.66 -10.66
N LYS A 131 -14.01 -4.44 -11.88
CA LYS A 131 -14.05 -5.45 -12.95
C LYS A 131 -13.20 -6.66 -12.59
N VAL A 132 -11.96 -6.46 -12.14
CA VAL A 132 -11.06 -7.55 -11.74
C VAL A 132 -11.67 -8.37 -10.61
N PHE A 133 -12.17 -7.72 -9.55
CA PHE A 133 -12.85 -8.41 -8.45
C PHE A 133 -14.00 -9.27 -8.94
N ARG A 134 -14.89 -8.70 -9.78
CA ARG A 134 -16.03 -9.42 -10.33
C ARG A 134 -15.61 -10.62 -11.17
N THR A 135 -14.61 -10.45 -12.03
CA THR A 135 -14.08 -11.54 -12.86
C THR A 135 -13.49 -12.67 -12.01
N LEU A 136 -12.76 -12.34 -10.94
CA LEU A 136 -12.22 -13.34 -10.01
C LEU A 136 -13.34 -14.07 -9.26
N TYR A 137 -14.38 -13.35 -8.84
CA TYR A 137 -15.54 -13.95 -8.19
C TYR A 137 -16.30 -14.89 -9.11
N GLU A 138 -16.62 -14.45 -10.34
CA GLU A 138 -17.33 -15.24 -11.36
C GLU A 138 -16.57 -16.51 -11.77
N ASN A 139 -15.24 -16.48 -11.71
CA ASN A 139 -14.38 -17.64 -11.98
C ASN A 139 -14.07 -18.50 -10.74
N GLY A 140 -14.70 -18.23 -9.58
CA GLY A 140 -14.58 -19.04 -8.38
C GLY A 140 -13.27 -18.87 -7.60
N TYR A 141 -12.47 -17.84 -7.88
CA TYR A 141 -11.22 -17.55 -7.15
C TYR A 141 -11.44 -16.76 -5.85
N ILE A 142 -12.63 -16.24 -5.65
CA ILE A 142 -13.01 -15.50 -4.43
C ILE A 142 -14.19 -16.21 -3.79
N GLN A 143 -14.11 -16.46 -2.50
CA GLN A 143 -15.18 -17.02 -1.70
C GLN A 143 -15.52 -16.10 -0.53
N LYS A 144 -16.74 -16.20 -0.06
CA LYS A 144 -17.23 -15.47 1.10
C LYS A 144 -16.97 -16.29 2.37
N LEU A 145 -16.30 -15.68 3.34
CA LEU A 145 -16.01 -16.31 4.63
C LEU A 145 -16.44 -15.40 5.76
N SER A 146 -16.97 -16.00 6.84
CA SER A 146 -17.15 -15.31 8.10
C SER A 146 -15.85 -15.34 8.87
N VAL A 147 -15.38 -14.16 9.30
CA VAL A 147 -14.15 -14.02 10.07
C VAL A 147 -14.38 -13.08 11.26
N PRO A 148 -13.77 -13.36 12.43
CA PRO A 148 -13.86 -12.50 13.58
C PRO A 148 -13.10 -11.19 13.35
N GLN A 149 -13.78 -10.06 13.58
CA GLN A 149 -13.21 -8.71 13.50
C GLN A 149 -13.42 -7.97 14.80
N PHE A 150 -12.48 -7.11 15.18
CA PHE A 150 -12.65 -6.27 16.35
C PHE A 150 -13.75 -5.22 16.14
N TYR A 151 -14.63 -5.10 17.12
CA TYR A 151 -15.74 -4.15 17.17
C TYR A 151 -15.65 -3.31 18.44
N ASP A 152 -15.69 -2.01 18.31
CA ASP A 152 -15.76 -1.06 19.41
C ASP A 152 -17.22 -0.80 19.75
N GLU A 153 -17.67 -1.26 20.92
CA GLU A 153 -19.07 -1.13 21.34
C GLU A 153 -19.44 0.31 21.72
N GLU A 154 -18.46 1.12 22.18
CA GLU A 154 -18.69 2.51 22.50
C GLU A 154 -18.83 3.36 21.23
N LYS A 155 -17.94 3.14 20.25
CA LYS A 155 -17.98 3.82 18.96
C LYS A 155 -18.94 3.19 17.95
N LYS A 156 -19.50 2.02 18.27
CA LYS A 156 -20.45 1.25 17.44
C LYS A 156 -19.93 0.98 16.02
N MET A 157 -18.66 0.63 15.90
CA MET A 157 -18.03 0.39 14.60
C MET A 157 -16.99 -0.73 14.64
N PHE A 158 -16.77 -1.38 13.50
CA PHE A 158 -15.64 -2.27 13.31
C PHE A 158 -14.35 -1.48 13.28
N LEU A 159 -13.32 -2.04 13.89
CA LEU A 159 -12.00 -1.45 13.96
C LEU A 159 -11.10 -2.03 12.86
N ASN A 160 -10.34 -1.18 12.17
CA ASN A 160 -9.27 -1.65 11.30
C ASN A 160 -8.02 -2.01 12.11
N GLY A 161 -7.06 -2.72 11.48
CA GLY A 161 -5.89 -3.25 12.15
C GLY A 161 -5.09 -2.20 12.95
N ARG A 162 -5.01 -0.95 12.46
CA ARG A 162 -4.26 0.14 13.12
C ARG A 162 -5.03 0.83 14.26
N GLN A 163 -6.31 0.56 14.38
CA GLN A 163 -7.17 1.10 15.45
C GLN A 163 -7.22 0.19 16.69
N VAL A 164 -6.55 -0.95 16.66
CA VAL A 164 -6.42 -1.86 17.81
C VAL A 164 -4.96 -2.04 18.12
N ILE A 165 -4.61 -1.89 19.38
CA ILE A 165 -3.27 -2.14 19.91
C ILE A 165 -3.32 -3.17 21.02
N GLY A 166 -2.27 -3.95 21.13
CA GLY A 166 -2.12 -4.97 22.15
C GLY A 166 -0.70 -5.49 22.20
N LYS A 167 -0.54 -6.69 22.76
CA LYS A 167 0.76 -7.35 22.87
C LYS A 167 0.85 -8.48 21.83
N CYS A 168 2.03 -8.63 21.23
CA CYS A 168 2.31 -9.69 20.27
C CYS A 168 2.13 -11.09 20.91
N PRO A 169 1.42 -12.02 20.24
CA PRO A 169 1.20 -13.37 20.76
C PRO A 169 2.43 -14.29 20.61
N ILE A 170 3.42 -13.90 19.80
CA ILE A 170 4.58 -14.74 19.52
C ILE A 170 5.48 -14.83 20.76
N PRO A 171 5.79 -16.04 21.28
CA PRO A 171 6.64 -16.22 22.44
C PRO A 171 8.04 -15.61 22.26
N GLY A 172 8.50 -14.89 23.27
CA GLY A 172 9.82 -14.22 23.24
C GLY A 172 9.87 -12.94 22.42
N CYS A 173 8.76 -12.48 21.84
CA CYS A 173 8.71 -11.21 21.14
C CYS A 173 8.93 -10.04 22.11
N THR A 174 9.89 -9.17 21.78
CA THR A 174 10.24 -7.97 22.55
C THR A 174 9.54 -6.71 22.03
N SER A 175 8.60 -6.85 21.09
CA SER A 175 7.81 -5.73 20.57
C SER A 175 7.00 -5.09 21.70
N ASP A 176 7.14 -3.80 21.88
CA ASP A 176 6.38 -2.98 22.81
C ASP A 176 4.94 -2.70 22.32
N LYS A 177 4.70 -2.92 21.03
CA LYS A 177 3.42 -2.64 20.38
C LYS A 177 3.10 -3.63 19.27
N ALA A 178 1.91 -4.18 19.34
CA ALA A 178 1.31 -4.95 18.26
C ALA A 178 -0.02 -4.33 17.83
N TYR A 179 -0.31 -4.39 16.53
CA TYR A 179 -1.62 -4.07 15.95
C TYR A 179 -2.46 -5.34 15.83
N ALA A 180 -3.65 -5.26 15.24
CA ALA A 180 -4.55 -6.41 15.15
C ALA A 180 -3.98 -7.58 14.31
N ASP A 181 -3.01 -7.34 13.45
CA ASP A 181 -2.51 -8.29 12.44
C ASP A 181 -0.98 -8.39 12.39
N GLU A 182 -0.26 -7.43 13.00
CA GLU A 182 1.22 -7.44 13.01
C GLU A 182 1.81 -6.65 14.19
N CYS A 183 3.01 -6.99 14.61
CA CYS A 183 3.77 -6.21 15.60
C CYS A 183 4.87 -5.35 14.95
N SER A 184 5.50 -4.48 15.75
CA SER A 184 6.58 -3.59 15.29
C SER A 184 7.83 -4.33 14.78
N LEU A 185 7.98 -5.62 15.10
CA LEU A 185 9.07 -6.49 14.63
C LEU A 185 8.66 -7.35 13.40
N GLY A 186 7.45 -7.14 12.85
CA GLY A 186 7.00 -7.80 11.63
C GLY A 186 6.40 -9.20 11.83
N HIS A 187 6.13 -9.65 13.05
CA HIS A 187 5.39 -10.90 13.27
C HIS A 187 3.93 -10.69 12.85
N GLN A 188 3.42 -11.59 12.03
CA GLN A 188 2.02 -11.62 11.59
C GLN A 188 1.23 -12.66 12.39
N PHE A 189 -0.02 -12.36 12.69
CA PHE A 189 -0.93 -13.21 13.47
C PHE A 189 -2.39 -12.81 13.19
N LEU A 190 -3.33 -13.65 13.61
CA LEU A 190 -4.75 -13.34 13.46
C LEU A 190 -5.22 -12.34 14.53
N PRO A 191 -6.23 -11.50 14.24
CA PRO A 191 -6.79 -10.57 15.23
C PRO A 191 -7.19 -11.24 16.54
N SER A 192 -7.72 -12.47 16.48
CA SER A 192 -8.11 -13.26 17.66
C SER A 192 -6.96 -13.68 18.56
N GLU A 193 -5.71 -13.64 18.07
CA GLU A 193 -4.51 -14.02 18.81
C GLU A 193 -3.88 -12.86 19.57
N LEU A 194 -4.25 -11.59 19.23
CA LEU A 194 -3.69 -10.40 19.87
C LEU A 194 -3.97 -10.40 21.38
N ILE A 195 -2.92 -10.27 22.17
CA ILE A 195 -3.02 -10.28 23.64
C ILE A 195 -3.40 -8.90 24.16
N ASN A 196 -4.41 -8.85 25.04
CA ASN A 196 -4.91 -7.62 25.66
C ASN A 196 -5.23 -6.49 24.65
N PRO A 197 -6.12 -6.72 23.68
CA PRO A 197 -6.48 -5.73 22.70
C PRO A 197 -7.18 -4.52 23.34
N ILE A 198 -6.80 -3.32 22.88
CA ILE A 198 -7.39 -2.03 23.27
C ILE A 198 -7.70 -1.24 22.01
N SER A 199 -8.92 -0.68 21.92
CA SER A 199 -9.29 0.26 20.87
C SER A 199 -8.55 1.59 21.05
N CYS A 200 -7.89 2.06 20.00
CA CYS A 200 -7.27 3.40 19.98
C CYS A 200 -8.31 4.54 19.95
N LEU A 201 -9.60 4.23 19.70
CA LEU A 201 -10.65 5.24 19.56
C LEU A 201 -11.40 5.51 20.88
N SER A 202 -11.65 4.45 21.67
CA SER A 202 -12.37 4.55 22.93
C SER A 202 -11.51 4.29 24.18
N ASN A 203 -10.29 3.77 23.98
CA ASN A 203 -9.43 3.24 25.03
C ASN A 203 -10.07 2.09 25.84
N LYS A 204 -11.06 1.41 25.24
CA LYS A 204 -11.74 0.25 25.84
C LYS A 204 -11.32 -1.03 25.16
N LYS A 205 -11.55 -2.15 25.85
CA LYS A 205 -11.35 -3.48 25.26
C LYS A 205 -12.41 -3.71 24.18
N PRO A 206 -12.02 -3.93 22.90
CA PRO A 206 -12.99 -4.27 21.85
C PRO A 206 -13.47 -5.72 22.00
N VAL A 207 -14.61 -6.03 21.40
CA VAL A 207 -15.13 -7.40 21.28
C VAL A 207 -14.87 -7.94 19.86
N LEU A 208 -14.78 -9.26 19.71
CA LEU A 208 -14.79 -9.89 18.40
C LEU A 208 -16.22 -10.15 17.94
N LYS A 209 -16.55 -9.72 16.73
CA LYS A 209 -17.83 -10.03 16.06
C LYS A 209 -17.55 -10.65 14.71
N GLU A 210 -18.33 -11.67 14.38
CA GLU A 210 -18.27 -12.30 13.06
C GLU A 210 -18.75 -11.33 11.98
N VAL A 211 -18.00 -11.23 10.91
CA VAL A 211 -18.35 -10.43 9.73
C VAL A 211 -18.00 -11.19 8.47
N GLU A 212 -18.90 -11.14 7.49
CA GLU A 212 -18.66 -11.76 6.20
C GLU A 212 -17.67 -10.92 5.38
N ASN A 213 -16.59 -11.58 4.95
CA ASN A 213 -15.57 -11.03 4.06
C ASN A 213 -15.42 -11.89 2.80
N TRP A 214 -14.85 -11.29 1.77
CA TRP A 214 -14.59 -11.91 0.48
C TRP A 214 -13.12 -12.22 0.31
#